data_c9b38f1c98990d6c8aef1320a0f2e7b8
#
_entry.id   c9b38f1c98990d6c8aef1320a0f2e7b8
#
_cell.length_a   1.000
_cell.length_b   1.000
_cell.length_c   1.000
_cell.angle_alpha   90.00
_cell.angle_beta   90.00
_cell.angle_gamma   90.00
#
_symmetry.space_group_name_H-M   'P 1'
#
loop_
_entity.id
_entity.type
_entity.pdbx_description
1 polymer ?
#
loop_
_entity_poly.entity_id
_entity_poly.type
_entity_poly.pdbx_seq_one_letter_code
_entity_poly.pdbx_strand_id
1 'polypeptide(L)'
;VDGNLSSGAYKDLPKNIMKGVKATLPGVFTNDELKKRLLGVDPALTDFSYAPESYDAVVLIALAAEQGKGTDGTTIRDNLASVSSGGTKCTTFAECKTLIAAGTDIDYDGVSGAIEFDANGDPSVATMGVYEYVSNDKYEARAAEFITGAVPAAE
;
A
#
# COMPACT_ATOMS: atom_id res chain seq x y z
N VAL A 1 -1.32 2.64 18.10
CA VAL A 1 -1.21 4.05 17.70
C VAL A 1 -0.23 4.11 16.55
N ASP A 2 -0.66 4.65 15.41
CA ASP A 2 0.17 4.88 14.24
C ASP A 2 1.38 5.77 14.59
N GLY A 3 2.51 5.54 13.93
CA GLY A 3 3.75 6.28 14.15
C GLY A 3 4.60 5.82 15.35
N ASN A 4 4.10 4.94 16.19
CA ASN A 4 4.86 4.38 17.33
C ASN A 4 5.52 3.03 17.00
N LEU A 5 5.26 2.46 15.84
CA LEU A 5 5.95 1.26 15.35
C LEU A 5 7.33 1.67 14.82
N SER A 6 8.37 1.25 15.50
CA SER A 6 9.76 1.53 15.12
C SER A 6 10.68 0.44 15.61
N SER A 7 11.50 -0.10 14.72
CA SER A 7 12.53 -1.09 15.06
C SER A 7 13.76 -0.49 15.75
N GLY A 8 13.85 0.82 15.90
CA GLY A 8 15.03 1.47 16.47
C GLY A 8 14.78 2.39 17.66
N ALA A 9 13.54 2.91 17.81
CA ALA A 9 13.24 3.95 18.80
C ALA A 9 13.33 3.50 20.25
N TYR A 10 13.18 2.21 20.52
CA TYR A 10 13.09 1.68 21.88
C TYR A 10 14.26 0.77 22.30
N LYS A 11 15.31 0.70 21.47
CA LYS A 11 16.47 -0.18 21.69
C LYS A 11 17.21 0.10 23.01
N ASP A 12 17.22 1.36 23.45
CA ASP A 12 17.96 1.81 24.65
C ASP A 12 17.12 1.74 25.93
N LEU A 13 15.84 1.30 25.83
CA LEU A 13 14.99 1.06 26.99
C LEU A 13 15.39 -0.21 27.75
N PRO A 14 15.00 -0.36 29.03
CA PRO A 14 15.22 -1.60 29.79
C PRO A 14 14.76 -2.83 29.01
N LYS A 15 15.57 -3.90 29.06
CA LYS A 15 15.39 -5.10 28.26
C LYS A 15 13.95 -5.63 28.34
N ASN A 16 13.37 -5.92 27.16
CA ASN A 16 12.03 -6.50 26.98
C ASN A 16 10.84 -5.67 27.51
N ILE A 17 11.01 -4.38 27.80
CA ILE A 17 9.89 -3.55 28.26
C ILE A 17 8.78 -3.40 27.21
N MET A 18 9.16 -3.46 25.93
CA MET A 18 8.22 -3.41 24.81
C MET A 18 7.56 -4.76 24.50
N LYS A 19 8.08 -5.88 25.01
CA LYS A 19 7.55 -7.21 24.67
C LYS A 19 6.06 -7.33 25.00
N GLY A 20 5.26 -7.74 24.02
CA GLY A 20 3.80 -7.88 24.15
C GLY A 20 3.03 -6.57 23.91
N VAL A 21 3.70 -5.44 23.76
CA VAL A 21 3.03 -4.17 23.40
C VAL A 21 2.52 -4.28 21.97
N LYS A 22 1.24 -3.97 21.77
CA LYS A 22 0.60 -3.91 20.45
C LYS A 22 0.54 -2.48 19.92
N ALA A 23 0.72 -2.35 18.63
CA ALA A 23 0.56 -1.08 17.89
C ALA A 23 -0.12 -1.34 16.55
N THR A 24 -0.70 -0.31 15.98
CA THR A 24 -1.38 -0.37 14.68
C THR A 24 -0.57 0.39 13.63
N LEU A 25 -0.65 -0.07 12.39
CA LEU A 25 -0.10 0.60 11.22
C LEU A 25 -1.12 0.50 10.09
N PRO A 26 -1.44 1.60 9.38
CA PRO A 26 -2.18 1.52 8.14
C PRO A 26 -1.43 0.70 7.10
N GLY A 27 -2.17 0.00 6.25
CA GLY A 27 -1.62 -0.79 5.17
C GLY A 27 -1.84 -2.28 5.31
N VAL A 28 -1.64 -3.01 4.20
CA VAL A 28 -1.79 -4.46 4.16
C VAL A 28 -0.49 -5.17 4.55
N PHE A 29 -0.63 -6.43 4.91
CA PHE A 29 0.54 -7.26 5.15
C PHE A 29 1.32 -7.51 3.85
N THR A 30 2.61 -7.16 3.85
CA THR A 30 3.48 -7.41 2.70
C THR A 30 3.69 -8.91 2.53
N ASN A 31 3.21 -9.48 1.44
CA ASN A 31 3.35 -10.90 1.15
C ASN A 31 4.79 -11.29 0.76
N ASP A 32 5.09 -12.59 0.79
CA ASP A 32 6.44 -13.10 0.58
C ASP A 32 6.93 -12.90 -0.87
N GLU A 33 6.02 -12.85 -1.85
CA GLU A 33 6.37 -12.59 -3.24
C GLU A 33 6.90 -11.16 -3.42
N LEU A 34 6.18 -10.17 -2.90
CA LEU A 34 6.61 -8.77 -2.94
C LEU A 34 7.91 -8.57 -2.15
N LYS A 35 8.01 -9.17 -0.95
CA LYS A 35 9.26 -9.14 -0.17
C LYS A 35 10.45 -9.68 -0.96
N LYS A 36 10.28 -10.82 -1.63
CA LYS A 36 11.33 -11.43 -2.46
C LYS A 36 11.76 -10.50 -3.61
N ARG A 37 10.80 -9.83 -4.25
CA ARG A 37 11.09 -8.87 -5.33
C ARG A 37 11.87 -7.66 -4.80
N LEU A 38 11.45 -7.09 -3.68
CA LEU A 38 12.11 -5.95 -3.05
C LEU A 38 13.53 -6.29 -2.60
N LEU A 39 13.73 -7.46 -1.97
CA LEU A 39 15.06 -7.95 -1.58
C LEU A 39 15.95 -8.30 -2.78
N GLY A 40 15.39 -8.54 -3.94
CA GLY A 40 16.13 -8.68 -5.19
C GLY A 40 16.73 -7.35 -5.67
N VAL A 41 16.14 -6.23 -5.29
CA VAL A 41 16.61 -4.87 -5.60
C VAL A 41 17.51 -4.33 -4.49
N ASP A 42 17.08 -4.48 -3.23
CA ASP A 42 17.85 -4.10 -2.04
C ASP A 42 17.90 -5.25 -1.02
N PRO A 43 18.98 -6.05 -1.03
CA PRO A 43 19.14 -7.15 -0.07
C PRO A 43 19.28 -6.71 1.38
N ALA A 44 19.54 -5.43 1.66
CA ALA A 44 19.66 -4.87 3.00
C ALA A 44 18.32 -4.36 3.57
N LEU A 45 17.23 -4.40 2.80
CA LEU A 45 15.93 -3.95 3.23
C LEU A 45 15.41 -4.81 4.38
N THR A 46 15.07 -4.19 5.51
CA THR A 46 14.59 -4.86 6.72
C THR A 46 13.19 -4.45 7.14
N ASP A 47 12.71 -3.29 6.67
CA ASP A 47 11.38 -2.77 6.96
C ASP A 47 10.53 -2.77 5.68
N PHE A 48 9.39 -3.45 5.73
CA PHE A 48 8.44 -3.58 4.61
C PHE A 48 7.12 -2.84 4.88
N SER A 49 7.11 -1.97 5.89
CA SER A 49 5.96 -1.11 6.19
C SER A 49 5.64 -0.23 4.99
N TYR A 50 4.35 -0.17 4.63
CA TYR A 50 3.84 0.56 3.46
C TYR A 50 4.41 0.11 2.09
N ALA A 51 5.12 -1.02 2.02
CA ALA A 51 5.71 -1.47 0.76
C ALA A 51 4.66 -1.81 -0.31
N PRO A 52 3.55 -2.48 -0.01
CA PRO A 52 2.48 -2.70 -0.98
C PRO A 52 1.88 -1.40 -1.51
N GLU A 53 1.52 -0.49 -0.62
CA GLU A 53 0.90 0.79 -0.93
C GLU A 53 1.84 1.69 -1.75
N SER A 54 3.13 1.71 -1.41
CA SER A 54 4.14 2.47 -2.16
C SER A 54 4.34 1.91 -3.57
N TYR A 55 4.33 0.60 -3.72
CA TYR A 55 4.40 -0.05 -5.03
C TYR A 55 3.19 0.32 -5.89
N ASP A 56 1.98 0.20 -5.35
CA ASP A 56 0.76 0.48 -6.07
C ASP A 56 0.60 1.97 -6.40
N ALA A 57 1.05 2.87 -5.53
CA ALA A 57 1.08 4.31 -5.83
C ALA A 57 1.91 4.63 -7.07
N VAL A 58 3.07 4.00 -7.24
CA VAL A 58 3.91 4.16 -8.44
C VAL A 58 3.22 3.58 -9.67
N VAL A 59 2.59 2.41 -9.55
CA VAL A 59 1.86 1.77 -10.67
C VAL A 59 0.67 2.62 -11.09
N LEU A 60 -0.13 3.15 -10.15
CA LEU A 60 -1.25 4.05 -10.44
C LEU A 60 -0.82 5.31 -11.19
N ILE A 61 0.27 5.96 -10.75
CA ILE A 61 0.82 7.14 -11.43
C ILE A 61 1.22 6.78 -12.87
N ALA A 62 1.87 5.64 -13.07
CA ALA A 62 2.29 5.18 -14.38
C ALA A 62 1.10 4.83 -15.29
N LEU A 63 0.05 4.19 -14.76
CA LEU A 63 -1.17 3.88 -15.51
C LEU A 63 -1.96 5.17 -15.85
N ALA A 64 -2.05 6.13 -14.93
CA ALA A 64 -2.66 7.43 -15.20
C ALA A 64 -1.94 8.19 -16.32
N ALA A 65 -0.60 8.14 -16.33
CA ALA A 65 0.21 8.73 -17.39
C ALA A 65 -0.02 8.04 -18.75
N GLU A 66 -0.12 6.71 -18.79
CA GLU A 66 -0.46 5.93 -20.01
C GLU A 66 -1.88 6.24 -20.50
N GLN A 67 -2.85 6.29 -19.61
CA GLN A 67 -4.25 6.62 -19.92
C GLN A 67 -4.38 8.05 -20.49
N GLY A 68 -3.80 9.03 -19.81
CA GLY A 68 -3.84 10.44 -20.19
C GLY A 68 -2.86 10.83 -21.30
N LYS A 69 -1.94 9.91 -21.70
CA LYS A 69 -0.89 10.14 -22.71
C LYS A 69 0.01 11.34 -22.40
N GLY A 70 0.31 11.55 -21.10
CA GLY A 70 1.15 12.65 -20.64
C GLY A 70 1.72 12.36 -19.26
N THR A 71 2.82 13.04 -18.90
CA THR A 71 3.55 12.84 -17.63
C THR A 71 3.51 14.07 -16.72
N ASP A 72 2.78 15.09 -17.10
CA ASP A 72 2.59 16.28 -16.26
C ASP A 72 1.57 16.00 -15.14
N GLY A 73 1.70 16.76 -14.04
CA GLY A 73 0.89 16.54 -12.85
C GLY A 73 -0.62 16.69 -13.07
N THR A 74 -1.05 17.52 -14.02
CA THR A 74 -2.46 17.69 -14.36
C THR A 74 -3.00 16.44 -15.03
N THR A 75 -2.30 15.92 -16.04
CA THR A 75 -2.66 14.67 -16.72
C THR A 75 -2.76 13.52 -15.75
N ILE A 76 -1.78 13.36 -14.86
CA ILE A 76 -1.80 12.27 -13.86
C ILE A 76 -3.00 12.44 -12.93
N ARG A 77 -3.20 13.61 -12.33
CA ARG A 77 -4.32 13.88 -11.42
C ARG A 77 -5.68 13.56 -12.06
N ASP A 78 -5.89 14.00 -13.29
CA ASP A 78 -7.17 13.89 -13.98
C ASP A 78 -7.51 12.45 -14.40
N ASN A 79 -6.52 11.55 -14.40
CA ASN A 79 -6.69 10.13 -14.76
C ASN A 79 -6.47 9.17 -13.58
N LEU A 80 -6.01 9.64 -12.42
CA LEU A 80 -5.59 8.75 -11.32
C LEU A 80 -6.77 7.91 -10.77
N ALA A 81 -7.92 8.52 -10.55
CA ALA A 81 -9.09 7.82 -10.04
C ALA A 81 -9.69 6.85 -11.08
N SER A 82 -9.71 7.25 -12.38
CA SER A 82 -10.31 6.42 -13.41
C SER A 82 -9.56 5.13 -13.73
N VAL A 83 -8.27 5.04 -13.44
CA VAL A 83 -7.49 3.80 -13.67
C VAL A 83 -7.65 2.76 -12.55
N SER A 84 -8.36 3.09 -11.48
CA SER A 84 -8.58 2.21 -10.32
C SER A 84 -10.04 2.09 -9.92
N SER A 85 -10.98 2.38 -10.83
CA SER A 85 -12.41 2.24 -10.52
C SER A 85 -13.25 1.95 -11.75
N GLY A 86 -14.22 1.05 -11.62
CA GLY A 86 -15.36 0.89 -12.54
C GLY A 86 -15.10 0.18 -13.85
N GLY A 87 -13.89 -0.21 -14.18
CA GLY A 87 -13.51 -0.82 -15.45
C GLY A 87 -13.27 -2.33 -15.39
N THR A 88 -12.49 -2.81 -16.34
CA THR A 88 -12.02 -4.21 -16.37
C THR A 88 -10.90 -4.41 -15.36
N LYS A 89 -11.06 -5.37 -14.43
CA LYS A 89 -10.05 -5.67 -13.42
C LYS A 89 -8.73 -6.11 -14.05
N CYS A 90 -7.65 -5.54 -13.55
CA CYS A 90 -6.28 -5.93 -13.88
C CYS A 90 -5.36 -5.75 -12.66
N THR A 91 -4.31 -6.57 -12.55
CA THR A 91 -3.51 -6.68 -11.33
C THR A 91 -2.03 -6.35 -11.51
N THR A 92 -1.59 -6.15 -12.74
CA THR A 92 -0.20 -5.78 -13.05
C THR A 92 -0.15 -4.61 -14.02
N PHE A 93 0.92 -3.80 -13.92
CA PHE A 93 1.14 -2.71 -14.86
C PHE A 93 1.09 -3.16 -16.33
N ALA A 94 1.71 -4.28 -16.66
CA ALA A 94 1.78 -4.78 -18.05
C ALA A 94 0.42 -5.19 -18.59
N GLU A 95 -0.41 -5.86 -17.77
CA GLU A 95 -1.77 -6.22 -18.12
C GLU A 95 -2.64 -4.99 -18.33
N CYS A 96 -2.68 -4.09 -17.33
CA CYS A 96 -3.47 -2.87 -17.38
C CYS A 96 -3.08 -1.97 -18.55
N LYS A 97 -1.78 -1.78 -18.80
CA LYS A 97 -1.28 -1.03 -19.96
C LYS A 97 -1.76 -1.62 -21.28
N THR A 98 -1.80 -2.96 -21.41
CA THR A 98 -2.31 -3.62 -22.62
C THR A 98 -3.80 -3.32 -22.84
N LEU A 99 -4.60 -3.33 -21.77
CA LEU A 99 -6.01 -2.96 -21.82
C LEU A 99 -6.22 -1.49 -22.20
N ILE A 100 -5.45 -0.57 -21.60
CA ILE A 100 -5.47 0.86 -21.95
C ILE A 100 -5.15 1.05 -23.45
N ALA A 101 -4.11 0.37 -23.95
CA ALA A 101 -3.74 0.46 -25.35
C ALA A 101 -4.83 -0.06 -26.31
N ALA A 102 -5.67 -0.98 -25.83
CA ALA A 102 -6.84 -1.47 -26.56
C ALA A 102 -8.07 -0.55 -26.42
N GLY A 103 -7.97 0.55 -25.67
CA GLY A 103 -9.09 1.46 -25.40
C GLY A 103 -10.10 0.93 -24.39
N THR A 104 -9.70 -0.04 -23.58
CA THR A 104 -10.53 -0.62 -22.52
C THR A 104 -10.38 0.20 -21.25
N ASP A 105 -11.50 0.53 -20.61
CA ASP A 105 -11.55 1.10 -19.28
C ASP A 105 -11.07 0.06 -18.25
N ILE A 106 -10.16 0.47 -17.36
CA ILE A 106 -9.52 -0.43 -16.42
C ILE A 106 -9.87 -0.14 -14.96
N ASP A 107 -9.69 -1.16 -14.14
CA ASP A 107 -9.83 -1.09 -12.69
C ASP A 107 -8.66 -1.85 -12.06
N TYR A 108 -7.62 -1.11 -11.67
CA TYR A 108 -6.40 -1.69 -11.11
C TYR A 108 -6.59 -2.09 -9.66
N ASP A 109 -6.51 -3.39 -9.38
CA ASP A 109 -6.38 -3.97 -8.04
C ASP A 109 -4.94 -4.44 -7.85
N GLY A 110 -4.18 -3.72 -7.05
CA GLY A 110 -2.76 -3.95 -6.88
C GLY A 110 -2.41 -4.95 -5.77
N VAL A 111 -1.14 -4.92 -5.38
CA VAL A 111 -0.63 -5.78 -4.29
C VAL A 111 -1.11 -5.34 -2.91
N SER A 112 -1.60 -4.10 -2.77
CA SER A 112 -2.27 -3.59 -1.57
C SER A 112 -3.78 -3.89 -1.56
N GLY A 113 -4.32 -4.47 -2.61
CA GLY A 113 -5.74 -4.80 -2.77
C GLY A 113 -6.49 -3.84 -3.68
N ALA A 114 -7.80 -3.75 -3.49
CA ALA A 114 -8.64 -2.81 -4.21
C ALA A 114 -8.28 -1.37 -3.82
N ILE A 115 -8.17 -0.51 -4.82
CA ILE A 115 -7.80 0.90 -4.64
C ILE A 115 -8.91 1.73 -5.27
N GLU A 116 -9.70 2.38 -4.43
CA GLU A 116 -10.77 3.26 -4.87
C GLU A 116 -10.62 4.61 -4.19
N PHE A 117 -10.80 5.67 -4.96
CA PHE A 117 -10.78 7.04 -4.46
C PHE A 117 -12.19 7.62 -4.42
N ASP A 118 -12.46 8.44 -3.42
CA ASP A 118 -13.66 9.27 -3.38
C ASP A 118 -13.52 10.52 -4.28
N ALA A 119 -14.54 11.36 -4.29
CA ALA A 119 -14.55 12.58 -5.10
C ALA A 119 -13.47 13.62 -4.69
N ASN A 120 -12.91 13.49 -3.49
CA ASN A 120 -11.83 14.35 -2.98
C ASN A 120 -10.45 13.79 -3.30
N GLY A 121 -10.37 12.53 -3.77
CA GLY A 121 -9.12 11.81 -4.00
C GLY A 121 -8.62 11.06 -2.77
N ASP A 122 -9.46 10.90 -1.74
CA ASP A 122 -9.15 10.10 -0.56
C ASP A 122 -9.50 8.62 -0.80
N PRO A 123 -8.75 7.66 -0.22
CA PRO A 123 -9.09 6.25 -0.34
C PRO A 123 -10.42 5.95 0.36
N SER A 124 -11.34 5.29 -0.35
CA SER A 124 -12.66 4.89 0.19
C SER A 124 -12.59 3.61 1.04
N VAL A 125 -11.52 2.86 0.91
CA VAL A 125 -11.24 1.63 1.68
C VAL A 125 -9.82 1.68 2.24
N ALA A 126 -9.64 1.26 3.48
CA ALA A 126 -8.33 1.17 4.11
C ALA A 126 -8.19 -0.12 4.93
N THR A 127 -6.96 -0.60 5.02
CA THR A 127 -6.59 -1.70 5.90
C THR A 127 -5.77 -1.18 7.07
N MET A 128 -6.08 -1.67 8.27
CA MET A 128 -5.32 -1.40 9.48
C MET A 128 -4.76 -2.71 10.01
N GLY A 129 -3.45 -2.80 10.12
CA GLY A 129 -2.75 -3.95 10.67
C GLY A 129 -2.41 -3.79 12.15
N VAL A 130 -2.43 -4.88 12.90
CA VAL A 130 -1.92 -4.94 14.27
C VAL A 130 -0.57 -5.64 14.29
N TYR A 131 0.36 -5.05 15.01
CA TYR A 131 1.71 -5.56 15.23
C TYR A 131 1.98 -5.72 16.72
N GLU A 132 2.82 -6.68 17.08
CA GLU A 132 3.20 -6.92 18.48
C GLU A 132 4.73 -6.93 18.62
N TYR A 133 5.25 -6.19 19.57
CA TYR A 133 6.68 -6.20 19.88
C TYR A 133 7.08 -7.52 20.51
N VAL A 134 8.06 -8.19 19.91
CA VAL A 134 8.69 -9.41 20.44
C VAL A 134 9.95 -9.08 21.26
N SER A 135 10.53 -7.90 21.01
CA SER A 135 11.62 -7.29 21.78
C SER A 135 11.54 -5.77 21.65
N ASN A 136 12.47 -5.02 22.27
CA ASN A 136 12.45 -3.54 22.16
C ASN A 136 12.73 -3.01 20.76
N ASP A 137 13.42 -3.79 19.95
CA ASP A 137 13.90 -3.42 18.61
C ASP A 137 13.23 -4.21 17.48
N LYS A 138 12.31 -5.12 17.83
CA LYS A 138 11.64 -5.97 16.84
C LYS A 138 10.15 -6.12 17.13
N TYR A 139 9.35 -5.93 16.11
CA TYR A 139 7.92 -6.24 16.11
C TYR A 139 7.58 -7.19 14.96
N GLU A 140 6.46 -7.88 15.09
CA GLU A 140 5.95 -8.83 14.10
C GLU A 140 4.47 -8.53 13.82
N ALA A 141 4.06 -8.73 12.57
CA ALA A 141 2.68 -8.58 12.17
C ALA A 141 1.80 -9.67 12.80
N ARG A 142 0.64 -9.27 13.28
CA ARG A 142 -0.45 -10.14 13.73
C ARG A 142 -1.41 -10.36 12.56
N ALA A 143 -1.04 -11.17 11.58
CA ALA A 143 -1.74 -11.29 10.31
C ALA A 143 -3.26 -11.54 10.45
N ALA A 144 -3.69 -12.26 11.48
CA ALA A 144 -5.11 -12.48 11.77
C ALA A 144 -5.85 -11.24 12.35
N GLU A 145 -5.12 -10.19 12.68
CA GLU A 145 -5.65 -8.95 13.26
C GLU A 145 -5.53 -7.77 12.27
N PHE A 146 -5.45 -8.04 10.95
CA PHE A 146 -5.57 -7.03 9.90
C PHE A 146 -7.05 -6.87 9.53
N ILE A 147 -7.52 -5.65 9.55
CA ILE A 147 -8.94 -5.33 9.30
C ILE A 147 -9.01 -4.35 8.15
N THR A 148 -9.76 -4.71 7.11
CA THR A 148 -10.10 -3.82 6.00
C THR A 148 -11.53 -3.32 6.18
N GLY A 149 -11.74 -2.04 5.95
CA GLY A 149 -13.05 -1.42 6.08
C GLY A 149 -13.19 -0.14 5.26
N ALA A 150 -14.43 0.30 5.11
CA ALA A 150 -14.73 1.57 4.46
C ALA A 150 -14.19 2.74 5.29
N VAL A 151 -13.62 3.72 4.62
CA VAL A 151 -13.23 5.01 5.21
C VAL A 151 -14.45 5.93 5.09
N PRO A 152 -14.94 6.52 6.21
CA PRO A 152 -16.02 7.50 6.13
C PRO A 152 -15.59 8.69 5.25
N ALA A 153 -16.49 9.14 4.38
CA ALA A 153 -16.25 10.37 3.63
C ALA A 153 -16.00 11.55 4.60
N ALA A 154 -15.04 12.41 4.26
CA ALA A 154 -14.82 13.64 5.01
C ALA A 154 -16.06 14.52 4.91
N GLU A 155 -16.53 15.07 6.08
CA GLU A 155 -17.65 16.00 6.14
C GLU A 155 -17.27 17.40 5.62
#